data_1e25f847ba9f8f1e394e1e58b593e0f5
#
_entry.id   1e25f847ba9f8f1e394e1e58b593e0f5
#
_cell.length_a   1.000
_cell.length_b   1.000
_cell.length_c   1.000
_cell.angle_alpha   90.00
_cell.angle_beta   90.00
_cell.angle_gamma   90.00
#
_symmetry.space_group_name_H-M   'P 1'
#
loop_
_entity.id
_entity.type
_entity.pdbx_description
1 polymer ?
#
loop_
_entity_poly.entity_id
_entity_poly.type
_entity_poly.pdbx_seq_one_letter_code
_entity_poly.pdbx_strand_id
1 'polypeptide(L)'
;MKIVSVNSQSAILQELGLRIKRNRLDMQLSQQDFAQKAGISTRTLSSAENGDDIRLGSLIRILRTMGCLENLDMLLPEMTFDPEDYRKLGKERQRVSRKTDIKNNSQWKWGDEE
;
A
#
# COMPACT_ATOMS: atom_id res chain seq x y z
N MET A 1 -4.87 19.00 -0.51
CA MET A 1 -4.93 18.65 0.93
C MET A 1 -3.65 17.99 1.33
N LYS A 2 -3.21 18.23 2.54
CA LYS A 2 -2.03 17.55 3.03
C LYS A 2 -2.45 16.25 3.70
N ILE A 3 -1.78 15.16 3.36
CA ILE A 3 -2.12 13.86 3.92
C ILE A 3 -1.43 13.70 5.27
N VAL A 4 -2.24 13.52 6.32
CA VAL A 4 -1.73 13.32 7.67
C VAL A 4 -2.45 12.16 8.32
N SER A 5 -1.92 11.70 9.44
CA SER A 5 -2.40 10.47 10.07
C SER A 5 -3.83 10.52 10.56
N VAL A 6 -4.37 11.69 10.79
CA VAL A 6 -5.76 11.81 11.26
C VAL A 6 -6.79 11.77 10.13
N ASN A 7 -6.33 11.80 8.87
CA ASN A 7 -7.26 11.73 7.75
C ASN A 7 -7.84 10.32 7.64
N SER A 8 -9.09 10.23 7.23
CA SER A 8 -9.71 8.93 7.00
C SER A 8 -9.13 8.30 5.74
N GLN A 9 -9.25 7.00 5.63
CA GLN A 9 -8.80 6.30 4.42
C GLN A 9 -9.51 6.84 3.19
N SER A 10 -10.81 7.09 3.30
CA SER A 10 -11.58 7.62 2.19
C SER A 10 -11.07 8.97 1.74
N ALA A 11 -10.77 9.86 2.67
CA ALA A 11 -10.25 11.18 2.34
C ALA A 11 -8.89 11.08 1.67
N ILE A 12 -8.04 10.16 2.14
CA ILE A 12 -6.73 9.96 1.55
C ILE A 12 -6.85 9.42 0.12
N LEU A 13 -7.75 8.46 -0.08
CA LEU A 13 -7.95 7.90 -1.41
C LEU A 13 -8.45 8.96 -2.39
N GLN A 14 -9.33 9.82 -1.95
CA GLN A 14 -9.82 10.90 -2.81
C GLN A 14 -8.72 11.87 -3.16
N GLU A 15 -7.88 12.20 -2.20
CA GLU A 15 -6.78 13.11 -2.45
C GLU A 15 -5.76 12.51 -3.40
N LEU A 16 -5.44 11.23 -3.23
CA LEU A 16 -4.52 10.54 -4.13
C LEU A 16 -5.10 10.49 -5.54
N GLY A 17 -6.41 10.24 -5.64
CA GLY A 17 -7.07 10.24 -6.94
C GLY A 17 -6.98 11.58 -7.64
N LEU A 18 -7.15 12.67 -6.89
CA LEU A 18 -6.99 14.01 -7.46
C LEU A 18 -5.58 14.26 -7.94
N ARG A 19 -4.59 13.80 -7.20
CA ARG A 19 -3.20 13.98 -7.59
C ARG A 19 -2.86 13.18 -8.84
N ILE A 20 -3.41 11.97 -8.94
CA ILE A 20 -3.23 11.16 -10.15
C ILE A 20 -3.84 11.87 -11.34
N LYS A 21 -5.06 12.34 -11.18
CA LYS A 21 -5.76 13.03 -12.27
C LYS A 21 -5.00 14.28 -12.70
N ARG A 22 -4.54 15.08 -11.74
CA ARG A 22 -3.81 16.29 -12.06
C ARG A 22 -2.52 15.98 -12.81
N ASN A 23 -1.81 14.94 -12.37
CA ASN A 23 -0.59 14.53 -13.04
C ASN A 23 -0.86 14.08 -14.47
N ARG A 24 -1.93 13.33 -14.65
CA ARG A 24 -2.31 12.87 -15.97
C ARG A 24 -2.63 14.05 -16.89
N LEU A 25 -3.38 15.02 -16.39
CA LEU A 25 -3.74 16.18 -17.18
C LEU A 25 -2.52 17.02 -17.52
N ASP A 26 -1.58 17.13 -16.59
CA ASP A 26 -0.32 17.83 -16.87
C ASP A 26 0.49 17.13 -17.96
N MET A 27 0.36 15.82 -18.08
CA MET A 27 1.00 15.05 -19.14
C MET A 27 0.22 15.14 -20.45
N GLN A 28 -0.93 15.81 -20.42
CA GLN A 28 -1.79 16.00 -21.58
C GLN A 28 -2.27 14.68 -22.17
N LEU A 29 -2.62 13.74 -21.29
CA LEU A 29 -3.09 12.42 -21.68
C LEU A 29 -4.55 12.23 -21.28
N SER A 30 -5.30 11.57 -22.13
CA SER A 30 -6.66 11.13 -21.78
C SER A 30 -6.55 9.95 -20.82
N GLN A 31 -7.66 9.62 -20.17
CA GLN A 31 -7.68 8.42 -19.32
C GLN A 31 -7.31 7.18 -20.13
N GLN A 32 -7.82 7.08 -21.33
CA GLN A 32 -7.54 5.94 -22.17
C GLN A 32 -6.05 5.82 -22.50
N ASP A 33 -5.46 6.93 -22.90
CA ASP A 33 -4.05 6.93 -23.27
C ASP A 33 -3.13 6.65 -22.08
N PHE A 34 -3.44 7.25 -20.95
CA PHE A 34 -2.66 7.02 -19.74
C PHE A 34 -2.77 5.56 -19.30
N ALA A 35 -3.98 5.01 -19.31
CA ALA A 35 -4.20 3.63 -18.91
C ALA A 35 -3.42 2.68 -19.82
N GLN A 36 -3.41 2.96 -21.10
CA GLN A 36 -2.67 2.14 -22.05
C GLN A 36 -1.17 2.19 -21.76
N LYS A 37 -0.66 3.37 -21.48
CA LYS A 37 0.75 3.52 -21.14
C LYS A 37 1.10 2.79 -19.85
N ALA A 38 0.22 2.84 -18.88
CA ALA A 38 0.46 2.22 -17.58
C ALA A 38 0.21 0.71 -17.59
N GLY A 39 -0.47 0.21 -18.61
CA GLY A 39 -0.79 -1.22 -18.68
C GLY A 39 -1.93 -1.61 -17.77
N ILE A 40 -2.87 -0.69 -17.54
CA ILE A 40 -4.07 -0.97 -16.73
C ILE A 40 -5.29 -0.62 -17.57
N SER A 41 -6.45 -1.07 -17.11
CA SER A 41 -7.68 -0.75 -17.81
C SER A 41 -8.09 0.69 -17.55
N THR A 42 -8.80 1.29 -18.47
CA THR A 42 -9.33 2.64 -18.28
C THR A 42 -10.24 2.68 -17.06
N ARG A 43 -10.96 1.61 -16.81
CA ARG A 43 -11.84 1.51 -15.66
C ARG A 43 -11.04 1.57 -14.35
N THR A 44 -9.92 0.88 -14.29
CA THR A 44 -9.05 0.91 -13.11
C THR A 44 -8.54 2.33 -12.87
N LEU A 45 -8.11 3.01 -13.91
CA LEU A 45 -7.63 4.37 -13.77
C LEU A 45 -8.75 5.30 -13.32
N SER A 46 -9.92 5.14 -13.90
CA SER A 46 -11.06 5.96 -13.51
C SER A 46 -11.41 5.75 -12.04
N SER A 47 -11.40 4.51 -11.59
CA SER A 47 -11.63 4.20 -10.18
C SER A 47 -10.61 4.87 -9.28
N ALA A 48 -9.34 4.81 -9.66
CA ALA A 48 -8.29 5.44 -8.88
C ALA A 48 -8.50 6.94 -8.78
N GLU A 49 -8.84 7.57 -9.89
CA GLU A 49 -9.04 9.02 -9.90
C GLU A 49 -10.29 9.44 -9.13
N ASN A 50 -11.25 8.53 -9.00
CA ASN A 50 -12.47 8.82 -8.24
C ASN A 50 -12.32 8.54 -6.75
N GLY A 51 -11.18 8.04 -6.32
CA GLY A 51 -10.93 7.78 -4.91
C GLY A 51 -11.35 6.41 -4.46
N ASP A 52 -11.54 5.48 -5.39
CA ASP A 52 -11.84 4.10 -5.03
C ASP A 52 -10.56 3.36 -4.70
N ASP A 53 -10.70 2.30 -3.92
CA ASP A 53 -9.58 1.45 -3.57
C ASP A 53 -9.17 0.63 -4.80
N ILE A 54 -7.88 0.57 -5.08
CA ILE A 54 -7.36 -0.21 -6.21
C ILE A 54 -6.26 -1.13 -5.70
N ARG A 55 -5.91 -2.08 -6.52
CA ARG A 55 -4.84 -3.01 -6.16
C ARG A 55 -3.50 -2.29 -6.13
N LEU A 56 -2.66 -2.74 -5.23
CA LEU A 56 -1.33 -2.14 -5.09
C LEU A 56 -0.53 -2.25 -6.38
N GLY A 57 -0.65 -3.36 -7.09
CA GLY A 57 0.04 -3.51 -8.37
C GLY A 57 -0.39 -2.48 -9.38
N SER A 58 -1.67 -2.13 -9.40
CA SER A 58 -2.16 -1.07 -10.29
C SER A 58 -1.58 0.27 -9.91
N LEU A 59 -1.48 0.54 -8.62
CA LEU A 59 -0.87 1.78 -8.16
C LEU A 59 0.59 1.87 -8.58
N ILE A 60 1.32 0.78 -8.48
CA ILE A 60 2.72 0.74 -8.91
C ILE A 60 2.83 1.11 -10.40
N ARG A 61 1.94 0.57 -11.21
CA ARG A 61 1.95 0.88 -12.65
C ARG A 61 1.64 2.34 -12.92
N ILE A 62 0.70 2.89 -12.16
CA ILE A 62 0.37 4.31 -12.28
C ILE A 62 1.56 5.17 -11.89
N LEU A 63 2.20 4.86 -10.77
CA LEU A 63 3.35 5.64 -10.28
C LEU A 63 4.51 5.57 -11.26
N ARG A 64 4.73 4.41 -11.88
CA ARG A 64 5.79 4.27 -12.85
C ARG A 64 5.54 5.17 -14.06
N THR A 65 4.29 5.22 -14.52
CA THR A 65 3.92 6.08 -15.65
C THR A 65 4.07 7.55 -15.30
N MET A 66 3.79 7.91 -14.05
CA MET A 66 3.95 9.28 -13.59
C MET A 66 5.40 9.68 -13.31
N GLY A 67 6.29 8.69 -13.31
CA GLY A 67 7.70 8.99 -13.06
C GLY A 67 8.06 9.18 -11.61
N CYS A 68 7.23 8.71 -10.69
CA CYS A 68 7.50 8.88 -9.27
C CYS A 68 7.56 7.55 -8.51
N LEU A 69 7.90 6.47 -9.21
CA LEU A 69 7.95 5.16 -8.57
C LEU A 69 8.99 5.11 -7.46
N GLU A 70 10.07 5.86 -7.61
CA GLU A 70 11.14 5.86 -6.62
C GLU A 70 10.68 6.40 -5.26
N ASN A 71 9.59 7.14 -5.24
CA ASN A 71 9.07 7.64 -3.98
C ASN A 71 8.58 6.54 -3.06
N LEU A 72 8.32 5.35 -3.61
CA LEU A 72 7.96 4.20 -2.79
C LEU A 72 9.08 3.78 -1.85
N ASP A 73 10.31 4.02 -2.25
CA ASP A 73 11.44 3.66 -1.41
C ASP A 73 11.43 4.45 -0.10
N MET A 74 10.96 5.69 -0.14
CA MET A 74 10.80 6.49 1.06
C MET A 74 9.57 6.11 1.85
N LEU A 75 8.57 5.62 1.17
CA LEU A 75 7.33 5.21 1.82
C LEU A 75 7.55 3.99 2.71
N LEU A 76 8.30 3.02 2.21
CA LEU A 76 8.64 1.81 2.96
C LEU A 76 10.13 1.60 2.82
N PRO A 77 10.91 2.29 3.64
CA PRO A 77 12.37 2.24 3.47
C PRO A 77 12.92 0.87 3.75
N GLU A 78 14.00 0.58 3.07
CA GLU A 78 14.71 -0.67 3.24
C GLU A 78 15.32 -0.71 4.64
N MET A 79 15.12 -1.82 5.33
CA MET A 79 15.69 -1.97 6.66
C MET A 79 17.10 -2.52 6.54
N THR A 80 18.04 -1.87 7.23
CA THR A 80 19.43 -2.31 7.18
C THR A 80 19.78 -3.02 8.47
N PHE A 81 19.96 -4.32 8.39
CA PHE A 81 20.42 -5.12 9.51
C PHE A 81 21.65 -5.86 9.04
N ASP A 82 22.56 -6.22 9.94
CA ASP A 82 23.56 -7.19 9.51
C ASP A 82 22.87 -8.56 9.46
N PRO A 83 23.43 -9.53 8.74
CA PRO A 83 22.76 -10.79 8.52
C PRO A 83 22.38 -11.54 9.77
N GLU A 84 23.20 -11.42 10.78
CA GLU A 84 22.93 -12.14 12.02
C GLU A 84 21.76 -11.56 12.78
N ASP A 85 21.68 -10.25 12.87
CA ASP A 85 20.58 -9.57 13.52
C ASP A 85 19.27 -9.87 12.81
N TYR A 86 19.32 -9.92 11.51
CA TYR A 86 18.15 -10.18 10.72
C TYR A 86 17.56 -11.56 11.00
N ARG A 87 18.43 -12.57 11.07
CA ARG A 87 17.99 -13.92 11.37
C ARG A 87 17.40 -14.03 12.76
N LYS A 88 18.06 -13.38 13.69
CA LYS A 88 17.61 -13.39 15.07
C LYS A 88 16.24 -12.75 15.21
N LEU A 89 16.05 -11.64 14.56
CA LEU A 89 14.78 -10.94 14.58
C LEU A 89 13.66 -11.80 14.02
N GLY A 90 13.91 -12.47 12.93
CA GLY A 90 12.91 -13.33 12.33
C GLY A 90 12.51 -14.48 13.24
N LYS A 91 13.50 -15.09 13.87
CA LYS A 91 13.24 -16.15 14.79
C LYS A 91 12.44 -15.68 15.99
N GLU A 92 12.82 -14.59 16.53
CA GLU A 92 12.14 -14.04 17.69
C GLU A 92 10.71 -13.67 17.40
N ARG A 93 10.48 -13.13 16.23
CA ARG A 93 9.14 -12.79 15.85
C ARG A 93 8.24 -13.99 15.79
N GLN A 94 8.71 -15.05 15.21
CA GLN A 94 7.92 -16.24 15.12
C GLN A 94 7.61 -16.81 16.48
N ARG A 95 8.59 -16.81 17.37
CA ARG A 95 8.37 -17.33 18.69
C ARG A 95 7.40 -16.51 19.49
N VAL A 96 7.55 -15.20 19.44
CA VAL A 96 6.66 -14.33 20.18
C VAL A 96 5.21 -14.49 19.74
N SER A 97 4.99 -14.57 18.46
CA SER A 97 3.65 -14.74 17.95
C SER A 97 3.05 -16.04 18.45
N ARG A 98 3.80 -17.12 18.35
CA ARG A 98 3.35 -18.41 18.78
C ARG A 98 3.11 -18.48 20.28
N LYS A 99 4.00 -17.88 21.05
CA LYS A 99 3.86 -17.85 22.47
C LYS A 99 2.62 -17.13 22.90
N THR A 100 2.31 -16.03 22.29
CA THR A 100 1.13 -15.26 22.60
C THR A 100 -0.12 -16.07 22.36
N ASP A 101 -0.16 -16.78 21.27
CA ASP A 101 -1.30 -17.59 20.94
C ASP A 101 -1.50 -18.69 21.96
N ILE A 102 -0.44 -19.33 22.35
CA ILE A 102 -0.52 -20.40 23.31
C ILE A 102 -1.02 -19.91 24.65
N LYS A 103 -0.52 -18.79 25.10
CA LYS A 103 -0.95 -18.23 26.33
C LYS A 103 -2.41 -17.90 26.33
N ASN A 104 -2.89 -17.33 25.28
CA ASN A 104 -4.26 -16.99 25.19
C ASN A 104 -5.13 -18.22 25.19
N ASN A 105 -4.71 -19.21 24.47
CA ASN A 105 -5.47 -20.43 24.42
C ASN A 105 -5.57 -21.11 25.75
N SER A 106 -4.57 -21.02 26.55
CA SER A 106 -4.63 -21.67 27.80
C SER A 106 -5.71 -21.09 28.65
N GLN A 107 -6.19 -19.91 28.27
CA GLN A 107 -7.18 -19.33 28.97
C GLN A 107 -8.43 -19.30 28.28
N TRP A 108 -8.52 -19.17 27.08
CA TRP A 108 -9.67 -19.04 26.49
C TRP A 108 -9.97 -20.00 25.51
N LYS A 109 -9.56 -20.38 25.01
CA LYS A 109 -9.78 -21.16 24.22
C LYS A 109 -10.61 -20.95 23.32
N TRP A 110 -11.05 -20.48 22.78
CA TRP A 110 -11.72 -20.17 21.86
C TRP A 110 -12.86 -20.78 21.68
N GLY A 111 -13.03 -20.71 22.10
CA GLY A 111 -13.73 -21.29 22.19
C GLY A 111 -13.87 -22.23 22.28
N ASP A 112 -13.53 -22.29 22.65
CA ASP A 112 -13.33 -22.89 22.94
C ASP A 112 -13.04 -23.25 23.31
N GLU A 113 -12.49 -23.21 23.50
CA GLU A 113 -11.86 -23.38 23.84
C GLU A 113 -11.60 -23.50 24.23
N GLU A 114 -11.64 -23.48 24.42
CA GLU A 114 -11.23 -23.60 24.84
C GLU A 114 -11.07 -23.58 24.92
#